data_ee75f9747504ff7b1f1046ca221a3c30
#
_entry.id   ee75f9747504ff7b1f1046ca221a3c30
#
_cell.length_a   1.000
_cell.length_b   1.000
_cell.length_c   1.000
_cell.angle_alpha   90.00
_cell.angle_beta   90.00
_cell.angle_gamma   90.00
#
_symmetry.space_group_name_H-M   'P 1'
#
loop_
_entity.id
_entity.type
_entity.pdbx_description
1 polymer ?
#
loop_
_entity_poly.entity_id
_entity_poly.type
_entity_poly.pdbx_seq_one_letter_code
_entity_poly.pdbx_strand_id
1 'polypeptide(L)'
;GEYIFEVIEGQPLEPDAVLSRYKTWRNTEEWPVSARQDPVVLRQAAKVADPLTKDGAVGLICRAYYPIQLLLEEHLSDIYEPLKEGSRYTYTKGSTSGGMVVYEDKFVYSHHDSDPAAHQLLNAFDLWRIHAFGKLDVGTTKKGPNSPSFKAMLEHALQDERVNMQRCLEVKEKIQEAAQEYGLEVSNDEGTSWLSKLEYDLLGINILSTLNNANTILRNDPLLKNIAYDQLTQAIVLTGVVPWDRQGERLWNDADDDYLLSYLHKNYAKISKQHMLSALTTSARDKGFHPIREYLNTLPIWDGVPRVDTLFIDYFGEEDTPYAKAVARKILCAAIKRALEPGCKFDTMVVLKGPQGTGKSTLISKLGGTWYTDNLTLADTRDKTGAEKLMGIWIVEISELAGRNKAEEESIRSFITRTDDKFREAYGRRVISHPRQCVFFATTNAQNGFLRDITGNRRYWPINAPGTGHKKSWDMTDDDVRQIWAEAKHYFQAGESLCLPPNLQEEACARQRQELETDELEGVILDYLDTPIPLEWSQMDLPQRLNFLQNENSGPGIQRTGAERRTEISPIEIWCECFKKNKADYNGKTDGRRIITVLLKNHWTRGKKRRVPFYGPQNVFKRNV
;
A
#
# COMPACT_ATOMS: atom_id res chain seq x y z
N GLY A 1 52.78 -56.19 13.64
CA GLY A 1 52.60 -56.93 14.87
C GLY A 1 53.05 -58.37 14.70
N GLU A 2 53.78 -58.89 15.61
CA GLU A 2 54.17 -60.29 15.63
C GLU A 2 52.91 -61.13 15.82
N TYR A 3 52.71 -62.12 14.93
CA TYR A 3 51.71 -63.16 15.09
C TYR A 3 52.31 -64.30 15.92
N ILE A 4 51.79 -64.50 17.11
CA ILE A 4 52.07 -65.68 17.87
C ILE A 4 51.09 -66.78 17.42
N PHE A 5 51.67 -67.87 16.87
CA PHE A 5 50.87 -69.03 16.48
C PHE A 5 51.26 -70.16 17.49
N GLU A 6 50.30 -70.58 18.29
CA GLU A 6 50.44 -71.65 19.20
C GLU A 6 49.47 -72.78 18.84
N VAL A 7 49.98 -73.95 18.55
CA VAL A 7 49.20 -75.16 18.32
C VAL A 7 49.04 -75.88 19.64
N ILE A 8 47.83 -75.89 20.17
CA ILE A 8 47.51 -76.67 21.34
C ILE A 8 46.98 -78.02 20.91
N GLU A 9 47.70 -79.10 21.21
CA GLU A 9 47.24 -80.46 21.00
C GLU A 9 46.13 -80.81 22.04
N GLY A 10 44.93 -81.13 21.56
CA GLY A 10 43.80 -81.51 22.38
C GLY A 10 42.88 -82.47 21.61
N GLN A 11 41.99 -83.17 22.34
CA GLN A 11 40.93 -83.97 21.65
C GLN A 11 39.94 -83.09 20.89
N PRO A 12 39.45 -83.52 19.75
CA PRO A 12 38.44 -82.78 19.02
C PRO A 12 37.22 -82.48 19.91
N LEU A 13 36.73 -81.25 19.89
CA LEU A 13 35.46 -80.85 20.57
C LEU A 13 34.30 -81.60 19.92
N GLU A 14 33.58 -82.38 20.73
CA GLU A 14 32.33 -83.02 20.28
C GLU A 14 31.25 -81.91 20.02
N PRO A 15 30.79 -81.80 18.81
CA PRO A 15 29.84 -80.75 18.45
C PRO A 15 28.57 -80.72 19.30
N ASP A 16 28.01 -81.87 19.62
CA ASP A 16 26.79 -81.98 20.42
C ASP A 16 27.01 -81.58 21.87
N ALA A 17 28.22 -81.78 22.41
CA ALA A 17 28.57 -81.31 23.75
C ALA A 17 28.68 -79.78 23.85
N VAL A 18 29.07 -79.12 22.74
CA VAL A 18 29.09 -77.66 22.67
C VAL A 18 27.70 -77.13 22.51
N LEU A 19 26.92 -77.70 21.57
CA LEU A 19 25.55 -77.28 21.29
C LEU A 19 24.60 -77.49 22.51
N SER A 20 24.85 -78.52 23.32
CA SER A 20 24.06 -78.77 24.53
C SER A 20 24.20 -77.71 25.63
N ARG A 21 25.19 -76.84 25.56
CA ARG A 21 25.38 -75.70 26.49
C ARG A 21 24.40 -74.55 26.20
N TYR A 22 23.76 -74.52 25.03
CA TYR A 22 22.77 -73.53 24.64
C TYR A 22 21.37 -74.11 24.81
N LYS A 23 20.40 -73.33 25.40
CA LYS A 23 18.99 -73.73 25.45
C LYS A 23 18.44 -73.88 24.06
N THR A 24 18.81 -72.96 23.19
CA THR A 24 18.49 -72.97 21.77
C THR A 24 19.68 -72.41 21.00
N TRP A 25 20.50 -73.29 20.37
CA TRP A 25 21.70 -72.89 19.64
C TRP A 25 21.40 -71.89 18.48
N ARG A 26 20.15 -71.78 18.05
CA ARG A 26 19.71 -70.81 17.04
C ARG A 26 19.44 -69.43 17.64
N ASN A 27 19.36 -69.28 18.95
CA ASN A 27 19.23 -68.02 19.65
C ASN A 27 20.62 -67.38 19.81
N THR A 28 20.88 -66.35 19.01
CA THR A 28 22.18 -65.63 18.99
C THR A 28 22.46 -64.84 20.28
N GLU A 29 21.45 -64.56 21.10
CA GLU A 29 21.60 -63.93 22.42
C GLU A 29 22.39 -64.82 23.41
N GLU A 30 22.30 -66.14 23.24
CA GLU A 30 23.05 -67.11 24.08
C GLU A 30 24.47 -67.36 23.59
N TRP A 31 24.85 -66.85 22.43
CA TRP A 31 26.17 -67.07 21.87
C TRP A 31 27.23 -66.21 22.60
N PRO A 32 28.42 -66.74 22.87
CA PRO A 32 29.49 -65.94 23.43
C PRO A 32 29.92 -64.90 22.42
N VAL A 33 29.63 -63.64 22.73
CA VAL A 33 30.05 -62.50 21.91
C VAL A 33 31.56 -62.32 22.09
N SER A 34 32.30 -62.31 20.97
CA SER A 34 33.70 -61.95 21.02
C SER A 34 33.86 -60.50 21.45
N ALA A 35 34.49 -60.26 22.60
CA ALA A 35 34.80 -58.90 23.08
C ALA A 35 35.67 -58.07 22.09
N ARG A 36 36.09 -58.66 20.97
CA ARG A 36 36.81 -57.97 19.89
C ARG A 36 35.88 -57.48 18.76
N GLN A 37 34.71 -58.06 18.56
CA GLN A 37 33.79 -57.68 17.46
C GLN A 37 33.04 -56.37 17.76
N ASP A 38 32.47 -56.20 18.93
CA ASP A 38 31.82 -54.97 19.34
C ASP A 38 32.73 -53.73 19.31
N PRO A 39 33.99 -53.79 19.83
CA PRO A 39 34.95 -52.69 19.71
C PRO A 39 35.32 -52.34 18.26
N VAL A 40 35.30 -53.26 17.33
CA VAL A 40 35.62 -52.99 15.92
C VAL A 40 34.47 -52.26 15.25
N VAL A 41 33.23 -52.68 15.45
CA VAL A 41 32.04 -52.01 14.91
C VAL A 41 31.83 -50.62 15.52
N LEU A 42 32.00 -50.48 16.85
CA LEU A 42 31.99 -49.20 17.54
C LEU A 42 33.09 -48.24 17.06
N ARG A 43 34.31 -48.76 16.80
CA ARG A 43 35.39 -47.95 16.18
C ARG A 43 35.06 -47.56 14.73
N GLN A 44 34.34 -48.38 14.00
CA GLN A 44 33.84 -48.03 12.67
C GLN A 44 32.75 -46.99 12.75
N ALA A 45 31.78 -47.13 13.67
CA ALA A 45 30.73 -46.14 13.90
C ALA A 45 31.32 -44.78 14.30
N ALA A 46 32.34 -44.77 15.20
CA ALA A 46 33.01 -43.53 15.59
C ALA A 46 33.81 -42.84 14.46
N LYS A 47 34.16 -43.56 13.39
CA LYS A 47 34.84 -43.02 12.21
C LYS A 47 33.92 -42.57 11.10
N VAL A 48 32.66 -43.00 11.11
CA VAL A 48 31.63 -42.61 10.14
C VAL A 48 30.98 -41.32 10.63
N ALA A 49 30.86 -40.33 9.75
CA ALA A 49 30.16 -39.10 10.09
C ALA A 49 28.72 -39.39 10.54
N ASP A 50 28.25 -38.71 11.58
CA ASP A 50 26.90 -38.89 12.11
C ASP A 50 25.86 -38.67 10.99
N PRO A 51 25.01 -39.66 10.67
CA PRO A 51 24.03 -39.55 9.60
C PRO A 51 22.98 -38.49 9.88
N LEU A 52 22.74 -38.12 11.14
CA LEU A 52 21.77 -37.10 11.51
C LEU A 52 22.26 -35.67 11.21
N THR A 53 23.58 -35.47 11.20
CA THR A 53 24.19 -34.16 10.88
C THR A 53 24.49 -33.97 9.42
N LYS A 54 24.22 -34.98 8.57
CA LYS A 54 24.46 -34.87 7.13
C LYS A 54 23.41 -33.94 6.48
N ASP A 55 23.93 -33.05 5.64
CA ASP A 55 23.06 -32.29 4.75
C ASP A 55 22.46 -33.18 3.65
N GLY A 56 21.31 -32.74 3.11
CA GLY A 56 20.69 -33.38 1.97
C GLY A 56 19.77 -34.56 2.31
N ALA A 57 19.34 -35.29 1.28
CA ALA A 57 18.29 -36.30 1.39
C ALA A 57 18.65 -37.46 2.33
N VAL A 58 19.91 -37.88 2.34
CA VAL A 58 20.35 -38.96 3.23
C VAL A 58 20.17 -38.56 4.69
N GLY A 59 20.60 -37.34 5.05
CA GLY A 59 20.43 -36.82 6.42
C GLY A 59 18.95 -36.63 6.77
N LEU A 60 18.16 -36.06 5.87
CA LEU A 60 16.71 -35.89 6.05
C LEU A 60 16.01 -37.23 6.34
N ILE A 61 16.30 -38.27 5.55
CA ILE A 61 15.71 -39.60 5.76
C ILE A 61 16.18 -40.21 7.09
N CYS A 62 17.46 -40.06 7.41
CA CYS A 62 17.99 -40.56 8.70
C CYS A 62 17.34 -39.82 9.90
N ARG A 63 17.08 -38.53 9.80
CA ARG A 63 16.38 -37.77 10.86
C ARG A 63 14.89 -38.14 10.93
N ALA A 64 14.24 -38.37 9.77
CA ALA A 64 12.84 -38.79 9.72
C ALA A 64 12.61 -40.14 10.40
N TYR A 65 13.59 -41.03 10.27
CA TYR A 65 13.57 -42.38 10.87
C TYR A 65 14.59 -42.52 12.03
N TYR A 66 14.67 -41.50 12.84
CA TYR A 66 15.40 -41.56 14.09
C TYR A 66 14.39 -41.69 15.27
N PRO A 67 14.56 -42.72 16.13
CA PRO A 67 15.53 -43.83 16.09
C PRO A 67 15.29 -44.79 14.90
N ILE A 68 16.34 -45.46 14.40
CA ILE A 68 16.30 -46.32 13.20
C ILE A 68 15.30 -47.48 13.30
N GLN A 69 14.88 -47.83 14.51
CA GLN A 69 13.82 -48.81 14.80
C GLN A 69 12.50 -48.43 14.09
N LEU A 70 12.19 -47.13 13.95
CA LEU A 70 11.01 -46.67 13.23
C LEU A 70 10.99 -47.15 11.78
N LEU A 71 12.15 -47.14 11.10
CA LEU A 71 12.26 -47.66 9.74
C LEU A 71 12.04 -49.18 9.69
N LEU A 72 12.61 -49.89 10.67
CA LEU A 72 12.46 -51.34 10.78
C LEU A 72 11.02 -51.75 10.97
N GLU A 73 10.29 -51.01 11.79
CA GLU A 73 8.85 -51.27 12.08
C GLU A 73 7.94 -50.89 10.91
N GLU A 74 8.17 -49.76 10.28
CA GLU A 74 7.25 -49.25 9.25
C GLU A 74 7.49 -49.84 7.87
N HIS A 75 8.74 -50.05 7.47
CA HIS A 75 9.09 -50.45 6.09
C HIS A 75 9.80 -51.79 5.96
N LEU A 76 10.33 -52.32 7.04
CA LEU A 76 11.17 -53.52 6.99
C LEU A 76 10.68 -54.59 7.98
N SER A 77 9.47 -54.47 8.51
CA SER A 77 8.87 -55.43 9.45
C SER A 77 8.71 -56.86 8.87
N ASP A 78 8.50 -56.98 7.55
CA ASP A 78 8.47 -58.27 6.85
C ASP A 78 9.85 -58.92 6.69
N ILE A 79 10.91 -58.11 6.87
CA ILE A 79 12.30 -58.50 6.65
C ILE A 79 13.03 -58.77 7.97
N TYR A 80 12.72 -57.98 9.00
CA TYR A 80 13.36 -58.05 10.30
C TYR A 80 12.36 -58.16 11.44
N GLU A 81 12.51 -59.19 12.27
CA GLU A 81 11.67 -59.36 13.47
C GLU A 81 12.46 -58.91 14.70
N PRO A 82 11.87 -58.06 15.58
CA PRO A 82 12.53 -57.60 16.79
C PRO A 82 12.63 -58.72 17.84
N LEU A 83 13.75 -58.75 18.56
CA LEU A 83 13.85 -59.54 19.79
C LEU A 83 13.37 -58.71 21.01
N LYS A 84 13.14 -59.38 22.14
CA LYS A 84 12.47 -58.77 23.32
C LYS A 84 13.16 -57.50 23.88
N GLU A 85 14.42 -57.25 23.59
CA GLU A 85 15.18 -56.10 24.08
C GLU A 85 15.29 -54.91 23.09
N GLY A 86 14.72 -55.04 21.89
CA GLY A 86 14.67 -53.93 20.89
C GLY A 86 15.98 -53.46 20.28
N SER A 87 17.11 -53.96 20.75
CA SER A 87 18.45 -53.67 20.22
C SER A 87 18.95 -54.66 19.18
N ARG A 88 18.25 -55.79 19.02
CA ARG A 88 18.58 -56.85 18.09
C ARG A 88 17.37 -57.32 17.30
N TYR A 89 17.62 -57.68 16.03
CA TYR A 89 16.61 -58.11 15.07
C TYR A 89 17.06 -59.41 14.38
N THR A 90 16.08 -60.19 14.00
CA THR A 90 16.26 -61.44 13.27
C THR A 90 15.92 -61.18 11.80
N TYR A 91 16.83 -61.51 10.90
CA TYR A 91 16.52 -61.54 9.45
C TYR A 91 15.62 -62.73 9.16
N THR A 92 14.38 -62.48 8.69
CA THR A 92 13.34 -63.50 8.53
C THR A 92 13.72 -64.66 7.59
N LYS A 93 14.61 -64.40 6.65
CA LYS A 93 15.12 -65.42 5.70
C LYS A 93 16.48 -66.03 6.14
N GLY A 94 16.94 -65.66 7.31
CA GLY A 94 18.17 -66.16 7.90
C GLY A 94 17.98 -67.49 8.65
N SER A 95 19.06 -68.16 8.94
CA SER A 95 19.07 -69.44 9.71
C SER A 95 19.27 -69.24 11.21
N THR A 96 19.57 -68.01 11.67
CA THR A 96 19.89 -67.71 13.05
C THR A 96 19.05 -66.52 13.55
N SER A 97 18.78 -66.42 14.86
CA SER A 97 18.03 -65.31 15.46
C SER A 97 18.96 -64.23 16.02
N GLY A 98 18.50 -62.95 16.00
CA GLY A 98 19.17 -61.82 16.64
C GLY A 98 20.52 -61.39 16.02
N GLY A 99 20.75 -61.73 14.76
CA GLY A 99 22.01 -61.45 14.08
C GLY A 99 22.20 -60.01 13.57
N MET A 100 21.18 -59.21 13.57
CA MET A 100 21.31 -57.78 13.29
C MET A 100 21.28 -57.00 14.61
N VAL A 101 22.24 -56.07 14.76
CA VAL A 101 22.42 -55.25 15.97
C VAL A 101 22.28 -53.77 15.61
N VAL A 102 21.53 -53.03 16.44
CA VAL A 102 21.37 -51.57 16.35
C VAL A 102 22.44 -50.90 17.20
N TYR A 103 23.11 -49.87 16.65
CA TYR A 103 24.12 -49.06 17.30
C TYR A 103 23.71 -47.59 17.36
N GLU A 104 23.73 -47.01 18.54
CA GLU A 104 23.42 -45.59 18.80
C GLU A 104 22.07 -45.13 18.24
N ASP A 105 21.12 -46.06 18.06
CA ASP A 105 19.84 -45.80 17.42
C ASP A 105 19.92 -45.19 15.99
N LYS A 106 21.10 -45.17 15.40
CA LYS A 106 21.42 -44.55 14.11
C LYS A 106 21.89 -45.51 13.04
N PHE A 107 22.50 -46.61 13.45
CA PHE A 107 23.13 -47.59 12.56
C PHE A 107 22.66 -49.00 12.87
N VAL A 108 22.71 -49.84 11.85
CA VAL A 108 22.56 -51.29 11.99
C VAL A 108 23.74 -52.01 11.40
N TYR A 109 24.06 -53.17 11.97
CA TYR A 109 25.04 -54.11 11.41
C TYR A 109 24.46 -55.52 11.46
N SER A 110 24.39 -56.18 10.28
CA SER A 110 23.88 -57.53 10.16
C SER A 110 25.05 -58.54 10.04
N HIS A 111 25.00 -59.60 10.88
CA HIS A 111 25.88 -60.72 10.86
C HIS A 111 25.35 -61.91 10.05
N HIS A 112 24.17 -61.77 9.44
CA HIS A 112 23.53 -62.82 8.64
C HIS A 112 24.13 -62.81 7.23
N ASP A 113 24.91 -63.83 6.82
CA ASP A 113 25.54 -63.94 5.50
C ASP A 113 24.51 -63.89 4.34
N SER A 114 23.30 -64.37 4.59
CA SER A 114 22.20 -64.36 3.58
C SER A 114 21.50 -63.01 3.48
N ASP A 115 21.76 -62.07 4.39
CA ASP A 115 21.14 -60.74 4.38
C ASP A 115 21.86 -59.88 3.34
N PRO A 116 21.14 -59.20 2.41
CA PRO A 116 21.71 -58.22 1.52
C PRO A 116 22.51 -57.10 2.22
N ALA A 117 22.17 -56.82 3.48
CA ALA A 117 22.81 -55.82 4.35
C ALA A 117 24.00 -56.36 5.15
N ALA A 118 24.42 -57.66 4.95
CA ALA A 118 25.44 -58.32 5.71
C ALA A 118 26.77 -57.58 5.73
N HIS A 119 27.44 -57.63 6.90
CA HIS A 119 28.82 -57.15 7.11
C HIS A 119 29.06 -55.67 6.79
N GLN A 120 28.02 -54.86 6.82
CA GLN A 120 28.06 -53.41 6.56
C GLN A 120 27.44 -52.67 7.72
N LEU A 121 28.09 -51.57 8.14
CA LEU A 121 27.49 -50.61 9.06
C LEU A 121 26.64 -49.62 8.25
N LEU A 122 25.33 -49.71 8.36
CA LEU A 122 24.35 -48.98 7.53
C LEU A 122 23.51 -48.03 8.36
N ASN A 123 23.29 -46.84 7.84
CA ASN A 123 22.26 -45.90 8.35
C ASN A 123 20.88 -46.23 7.79
N ALA A 124 19.86 -45.51 8.24
CA ALA A 124 18.48 -45.74 7.81
C ALA A 124 18.29 -45.67 6.28
N PHE A 125 18.88 -44.67 5.61
CA PHE A 125 18.79 -44.53 4.16
C PHE A 125 19.41 -45.73 3.43
N ASP A 126 20.64 -46.13 3.79
CA ASP A 126 21.31 -47.20 3.09
C ASP A 126 20.67 -48.56 3.35
N LEU A 127 20.19 -48.82 4.56
CA LEU A 127 19.45 -50.03 4.88
C LEU A 127 18.17 -50.14 4.02
N TRP A 128 17.36 -49.09 4.00
CA TRP A 128 16.13 -49.07 3.20
C TRP A 128 16.42 -49.23 1.71
N ARG A 129 17.41 -48.50 1.21
CA ARG A 129 17.86 -48.56 -0.19
C ARG A 129 18.27 -49.98 -0.63
N ILE A 130 19.05 -50.67 0.18
CA ILE A 130 19.55 -52.01 -0.15
C ILE A 130 18.41 -53.01 -0.28
N HIS A 131 17.47 -52.99 0.67
CA HIS A 131 16.34 -53.93 0.62
C HIS A 131 15.29 -53.59 -0.46
N ALA A 132 14.95 -52.32 -0.65
CA ALA A 132 13.95 -51.91 -1.59
C ALA A 132 14.46 -51.93 -3.04
N PHE A 133 15.70 -51.45 -3.28
CA PHE A 133 16.21 -51.13 -4.62
C PHE A 133 17.58 -51.72 -4.93
N GLY A 134 18.21 -52.46 -4.00
CA GLY A 134 19.57 -52.96 -4.22
C GLY A 134 19.75 -53.84 -5.46
N LYS A 135 18.69 -54.52 -5.89
CA LYS A 135 18.71 -55.32 -7.13
C LYS A 135 18.96 -54.51 -8.39
N LEU A 136 18.68 -53.20 -8.38
CA LEU A 136 18.93 -52.30 -9.54
C LEU A 136 20.42 -52.05 -9.77
N ASP A 137 21.25 -52.29 -8.76
CA ASP A 137 22.70 -52.09 -8.85
C ASP A 137 23.44 -53.29 -9.42
N VAL A 138 22.78 -54.45 -9.64
CA VAL A 138 23.38 -55.65 -10.19
C VAL A 138 23.84 -55.39 -11.63
N GLY A 139 25.12 -55.60 -11.92
CA GLY A 139 25.72 -55.40 -13.23
C GLY A 139 26.08 -53.94 -13.56
N THR A 140 25.88 -52.99 -12.66
CA THR A 140 26.30 -51.59 -12.89
C THR A 140 27.69 -51.33 -12.30
N THR A 141 28.43 -50.44 -12.97
CA THR A 141 29.69 -49.90 -12.46
C THR A 141 29.53 -48.62 -11.64
N LYS A 142 28.28 -48.02 -11.67
CA LYS A 142 27.97 -46.79 -10.98
C LYS A 142 27.80 -47.07 -9.48
N LYS A 143 28.45 -46.26 -8.64
CA LYS A 143 28.42 -46.39 -7.15
C LYS A 143 27.94 -45.07 -6.52
N GLY A 144 27.51 -45.16 -5.25
CA GLY A 144 27.09 -44.04 -4.45
C GLY A 144 25.92 -43.26 -5.05
N PRO A 145 25.93 -41.93 -5.05
CA PRO A 145 24.82 -41.08 -5.50
C PRO A 145 24.42 -41.28 -6.96
N ASN A 146 25.31 -41.89 -7.78
CA ASN A 146 25.07 -42.18 -9.19
C ASN A 146 24.47 -43.56 -9.44
N SER A 147 24.34 -44.40 -8.42
CA SER A 147 23.77 -45.75 -8.58
C SER A 147 22.27 -45.71 -8.87
N PRO A 148 21.74 -46.67 -9.65
CA PRO A 148 20.31 -46.77 -9.89
C PRO A 148 19.48 -46.92 -8.63
N SER A 149 19.93 -47.71 -7.65
CA SER A 149 19.26 -47.90 -6.37
C SER A 149 19.17 -46.61 -5.56
N PHE A 150 20.21 -45.77 -5.60
CA PHE A 150 20.24 -44.49 -4.86
C PHE A 150 19.17 -43.54 -5.41
N LYS A 151 19.05 -43.42 -6.72
CA LYS A 151 18.05 -42.56 -7.37
C LYS A 151 16.63 -43.06 -7.11
N ALA A 152 16.38 -44.36 -7.27
CA ALA A 152 15.09 -44.95 -7.01
C ALA A 152 14.65 -44.77 -5.52
N MET A 153 15.61 -44.92 -4.61
CA MET A 153 15.34 -44.68 -3.17
C MET A 153 14.97 -43.23 -2.87
N LEU A 154 15.64 -42.25 -3.50
CA LEU A 154 15.28 -40.85 -3.35
C LEU A 154 13.86 -40.54 -3.85
N GLU A 155 13.53 -41.02 -5.05
CA GLU A 155 12.18 -40.85 -5.61
C GLU A 155 11.10 -41.49 -4.73
N HIS A 156 11.39 -42.66 -4.16
CA HIS A 156 10.48 -43.33 -3.22
C HIS A 156 10.30 -42.56 -1.91
N ALA A 157 11.40 -42.14 -1.29
CA ALA A 157 11.38 -41.42 -0.03
C ALA A 157 10.67 -40.05 -0.11
N LEU A 158 10.63 -39.41 -1.28
CA LEU A 158 9.88 -38.16 -1.49
C LEU A 158 8.37 -38.34 -1.39
N GLN A 159 7.86 -39.56 -1.54
CA GLN A 159 6.44 -39.88 -1.40
C GLN A 159 6.07 -40.30 0.03
N ASP A 160 7.09 -40.51 0.86
CA ASP A 160 6.90 -40.95 2.24
C ASP A 160 6.42 -39.82 3.14
N GLU A 161 5.35 -40.07 3.92
CA GLU A 161 4.72 -39.06 4.76
C GLU A 161 5.63 -38.58 5.90
N ARG A 162 6.40 -39.51 6.51
CA ARG A 162 7.31 -39.18 7.62
C ARG A 162 8.47 -38.32 7.15
N VAL A 163 9.04 -38.62 5.98
CA VAL A 163 10.09 -37.81 5.35
C VAL A 163 9.58 -36.42 5.00
N ASN A 164 8.35 -36.33 4.45
CA ASN A 164 7.72 -35.05 4.15
C ASN A 164 7.45 -34.23 5.41
N MET A 165 6.97 -34.88 6.48
CA MET A 165 6.73 -34.22 7.76
C MET A 165 8.04 -33.68 8.36
N GLN A 166 9.10 -34.50 8.38
CA GLN A 166 10.42 -34.08 8.87
C GLN A 166 10.96 -32.87 8.11
N ARG A 167 10.80 -32.85 6.78
CA ARG A 167 11.18 -31.71 5.93
C ARG A 167 10.42 -30.44 6.31
N CYS A 168 9.12 -30.54 6.54
CA CYS A 168 8.32 -29.40 6.99
C CYS A 168 8.77 -28.91 8.38
N LEU A 169 9.12 -29.81 9.29
CA LEU A 169 9.62 -29.45 10.61
C LEU A 169 10.95 -28.67 10.53
N GLU A 170 11.88 -29.11 9.68
CA GLU A 170 13.18 -28.44 9.50
C GLU A 170 13.02 -27.02 8.92
N VAL A 171 12.08 -26.80 8.00
CA VAL A 171 11.77 -25.44 7.50
C VAL A 171 11.11 -24.60 8.60
N LYS A 172 10.20 -25.20 9.40
CA LYS A 172 9.56 -24.51 10.52
C LYS A 172 10.59 -24.07 11.57
N GLU A 173 11.56 -24.91 11.90
CA GLU A 173 12.64 -24.57 12.84
C GLU A 173 13.43 -23.35 12.35
N LYS A 174 13.79 -23.30 11.07
CA LYS A 174 14.47 -22.13 10.48
C LYS A 174 13.65 -20.84 10.59
N ILE A 175 12.33 -20.93 10.39
CA ILE A 175 11.42 -19.78 10.56
C ILE A 175 11.39 -19.33 12.01
N GLN A 176 11.36 -20.28 12.97
CA GLN A 176 11.39 -19.98 14.40
C GLN A 176 12.72 -19.35 14.84
N GLU A 177 13.85 -19.86 14.33
CA GLU A 177 15.17 -19.26 14.57
C GLU A 177 15.22 -17.82 14.03
N ALA A 178 14.72 -17.59 12.82
CA ALA A 178 14.62 -16.25 12.26
C ALA A 178 13.70 -15.34 13.10
N ALA A 179 12.59 -15.86 13.61
CA ALA A 179 11.70 -15.11 14.48
C ALA A 179 12.40 -14.68 15.78
N GLN A 180 13.15 -15.58 16.40
CA GLN A 180 13.91 -15.28 17.62
C GLN A 180 15.02 -14.24 17.38
N GLU A 181 15.73 -14.33 16.25
CA GLU A 181 16.78 -13.38 15.86
C GLU A 181 16.24 -11.93 15.79
N TYR A 182 14.99 -11.75 15.35
CA TYR A 182 14.35 -10.44 15.21
C TYR A 182 13.35 -10.11 16.33
N GLY A 183 13.29 -10.93 17.41
CA GLY A 183 12.38 -10.70 18.53
C GLY A 183 10.89 -10.78 18.16
N LEU A 184 10.55 -11.60 17.15
CA LEU A 184 9.19 -11.79 16.66
C LEU A 184 8.59 -13.06 17.27
N GLU A 185 7.32 -13.01 17.66
CA GLU A 185 6.58 -14.19 18.13
C GLU A 185 5.86 -14.85 16.94
N VAL A 186 6.11 -16.15 16.76
CA VAL A 186 5.34 -17.01 15.84
C VAL A 186 4.58 -18.00 16.70
N SER A 187 3.24 -18.00 16.57
CA SER A 187 2.39 -18.94 17.27
C SER A 187 2.66 -20.37 16.77
N ASN A 188 2.74 -21.34 17.68
CA ASN A 188 2.93 -22.76 17.34
C ASN A 188 1.79 -23.35 16.50
N ASP A 189 0.60 -22.70 16.52
CA ASP A 189 -0.64 -23.13 15.85
C ASP A 189 -0.81 -22.53 14.43
N GLU A 190 0.01 -21.60 13.99
CA GLU A 190 -0.06 -21.12 12.60
C GLU A 190 0.31 -22.29 11.67
N GLY A 191 -0.75 -22.80 10.99
CA GLY A 191 -0.71 -24.04 10.23
C GLY A 191 0.46 -24.11 9.25
N THR A 192 1.30 -25.12 9.40
CA THR A 192 2.45 -25.39 8.54
C THR A 192 2.10 -26.20 7.30
N SER A 193 0.80 -26.45 7.07
CA SER A 193 0.28 -27.24 5.93
C SER A 193 0.70 -26.69 4.56
N TRP A 194 1.00 -25.39 4.46
CA TRP A 194 1.47 -24.78 3.21
C TRP A 194 2.90 -25.19 2.84
N LEU A 195 3.73 -25.62 3.81
CA LEU A 195 5.10 -26.09 3.57
C LEU A 195 5.10 -27.36 2.71
N SER A 196 4.09 -28.21 2.84
CA SER A 196 3.93 -29.41 2.00
C SER A 196 3.60 -29.09 0.53
N LYS A 197 3.15 -27.86 0.23
CA LYS A 197 2.85 -27.40 -1.14
C LYS A 197 4.06 -26.85 -1.88
N LEU A 198 5.22 -26.73 -1.21
CA LEU A 198 6.43 -26.28 -1.85
C LEU A 198 6.97 -27.32 -2.84
N GLU A 199 7.44 -26.83 -3.98
CA GLU A 199 8.06 -27.61 -5.02
C GLU A 199 9.56 -27.78 -4.72
N TYR A 200 10.04 -29.02 -4.79
CA TYR A 200 11.42 -29.37 -4.52
C TYR A 200 12.12 -29.91 -5.77
N ASP A 201 13.44 -29.95 -5.75
CA ASP A 201 14.22 -30.58 -6.80
C ASP A 201 13.99 -32.11 -6.84
N LEU A 202 14.49 -32.77 -7.88
CA LEU A 202 14.35 -34.22 -8.08
C LEU A 202 14.94 -35.05 -6.91
N LEU A 203 15.81 -34.45 -6.11
CA LEU A 203 16.40 -35.06 -4.93
C LEU A 203 15.59 -34.79 -3.66
N GLY A 204 14.52 -34.00 -3.74
CA GLY A 204 13.64 -33.63 -2.65
C GLY A 204 14.28 -32.79 -1.54
N ILE A 205 15.44 -32.19 -1.84
CA ILE A 205 16.27 -31.50 -0.86
C ILE A 205 16.06 -30.00 -0.93
N ASN A 206 16.19 -29.45 -2.15
CA ASN A 206 16.21 -28.01 -2.31
C ASN A 206 14.86 -27.53 -2.80
N ILE A 207 14.33 -26.50 -2.15
CA ILE A 207 13.16 -25.79 -2.64
C ILE A 207 13.52 -25.15 -3.99
N LEU A 208 12.72 -25.40 -5.02
CA LEU A 208 12.96 -24.86 -6.36
C LEU A 208 12.73 -23.35 -6.41
N SER A 209 13.57 -22.66 -7.19
CA SER A 209 13.39 -21.23 -7.49
C SER A 209 12.27 -21.01 -8.51
N THR A 210 11.03 -21.37 -8.16
CA THR A 210 9.84 -21.16 -8.99
C THR A 210 9.02 -19.97 -8.51
N LEU A 211 8.24 -19.38 -9.41
CA LEU A 211 7.30 -18.33 -9.04
C LEU A 211 6.21 -18.86 -8.08
N ASN A 212 5.82 -20.13 -8.24
CA ASN A 212 4.83 -20.77 -7.36
C ASN A 212 5.34 -20.87 -5.92
N ASN A 213 6.59 -21.31 -5.72
CA ASN A 213 7.22 -21.35 -4.41
C ASN A 213 7.35 -19.95 -3.81
N ALA A 214 7.81 -18.96 -4.58
CA ALA A 214 7.91 -17.58 -4.11
C ALA A 214 6.55 -17.04 -3.66
N ASN A 215 5.47 -17.27 -4.41
CA ASN A 215 4.11 -16.90 -4.05
C ASN A 215 3.64 -17.62 -2.77
N THR A 216 3.89 -18.92 -2.68
CA THR A 216 3.47 -19.74 -1.53
C THR A 216 4.15 -19.24 -0.25
N ILE A 217 5.44 -18.96 -0.29
CA ILE A 217 6.20 -18.43 0.85
C ILE A 217 5.67 -17.05 1.25
N LEU A 218 5.62 -16.08 0.31
CA LEU A 218 5.22 -14.70 0.61
C LEU A 218 3.78 -14.55 1.10
N ARG A 219 2.90 -15.50 0.76
CA ARG A 219 1.51 -15.50 1.24
C ARG A 219 1.35 -16.08 2.63
N ASN A 220 2.18 -17.05 2.99
CA ASN A 220 1.93 -17.89 4.16
C ASN A 220 2.99 -17.75 5.27
N ASP A 221 4.19 -17.23 4.96
CA ASP A 221 5.20 -17.02 5.98
C ASP A 221 4.72 -15.99 7.01
N PRO A 222 4.60 -16.38 8.31
CA PRO A 222 4.08 -15.50 9.35
C PRO A 222 4.96 -14.27 9.59
N LEU A 223 6.27 -14.32 9.28
CA LEU A 223 7.19 -13.18 9.41
C LEU A 223 7.02 -12.16 8.29
N LEU A 224 6.38 -12.53 7.17
CA LEU A 224 6.12 -11.68 6.00
C LEU A 224 4.65 -11.20 5.94
N LYS A 225 3.84 -11.47 6.98
CA LYS A 225 2.42 -11.11 7.03
C LYS A 225 2.18 -9.60 6.97
N ASN A 226 3.12 -8.82 7.45
CA ASN A 226 3.05 -7.37 7.53
C ASN A 226 3.39 -6.64 6.21
N ILE A 227 3.67 -7.38 5.14
CA ILE A 227 3.84 -6.81 3.80
C ILE A 227 2.48 -6.76 3.13
N ALA A 228 1.97 -5.55 2.83
CA ALA A 228 0.63 -5.33 2.29
C ALA A 228 0.63 -4.26 1.18
N TYR A 229 -0.47 -4.12 0.47
CA TYR A 229 -0.66 -3.09 -0.56
C TYR A 229 -1.65 -2.04 -0.07
N ASP A 230 -1.20 -0.81 0.07
CA ASP A 230 -2.05 0.33 0.40
C ASP A 230 -2.73 0.86 -0.87
N GLN A 231 -4.04 0.73 -0.95
CA GLN A 231 -4.85 1.13 -2.11
C GLN A 231 -4.96 2.67 -2.26
N LEU A 232 -4.69 3.44 -1.21
CA LEU A 232 -4.69 4.90 -1.26
C LEU A 232 -3.37 5.43 -1.83
N THR A 233 -2.24 4.94 -1.34
CA THR A 233 -0.91 5.28 -1.88
C THR A 233 -0.58 4.54 -3.16
N GLN A 234 -1.31 3.44 -3.45
CA GLN A 234 -1.05 2.49 -4.54
C GLN A 234 0.37 1.93 -4.52
N ALA A 235 0.89 1.69 -3.33
CA ALA A 235 2.24 1.21 -3.09
C ALA A 235 2.25 0.03 -2.11
N ILE A 236 3.32 -0.75 -2.15
CA ILE A 236 3.60 -1.76 -1.13
C ILE A 236 4.04 -1.03 0.14
N VAL A 237 3.51 -1.46 1.26
CA VAL A 237 3.78 -0.87 2.58
C VAL A 237 4.00 -1.95 3.63
N LEU A 238 4.65 -1.55 4.70
CA LEU A 238 4.75 -2.35 5.92
C LEU A 238 3.69 -1.90 6.93
N THR A 239 2.89 -2.85 7.40
CA THR A 239 1.86 -2.63 8.42
C THR A 239 2.33 -2.99 9.84
N GLY A 240 3.53 -3.55 9.96
CA GLY A 240 4.15 -3.96 11.21
C GLY A 240 5.61 -4.35 11.03
N VAL A 241 6.14 -5.08 11.99
CA VAL A 241 7.55 -5.51 12.03
C VAL A 241 7.80 -6.59 10.97
N VAL A 242 8.98 -6.57 10.37
CA VAL A 242 9.49 -7.53 9.38
C VAL A 242 10.82 -8.12 9.86
N PRO A 243 11.27 -9.29 9.31
CA PRO A 243 12.47 -9.97 9.76
C PRO A 243 13.77 -9.34 9.21
N TRP A 244 13.88 -8.03 9.28
CA TRP A 244 15.10 -7.23 9.06
C TRP A 244 14.98 -5.89 9.75
N ASP A 245 16.12 -5.27 10.06
CA ASP A 245 16.17 -3.97 10.72
C ASP A 245 15.73 -2.87 9.75
N ARG A 246 14.79 -2.03 10.20
CA ARG A 246 14.28 -0.92 9.43
C ARG A 246 13.94 0.27 10.30
N GLN A 247 14.44 1.44 9.93
CA GLN A 247 14.14 2.69 10.61
C GLN A 247 12.89 3.34 10.01
N GLY A 248 11.76 3.19 10.71
CA GLY A 248 10.61 4.12 10.75
C GLY A 248 9.77 4.36 9.52
N GLU A 249 10.20 4.12 8.30
CA GLU A 249 9.40 4.38 7.11
C GLU A 249 8.41 3.26 6.79
N ARG A 250 7.17 3.63 6.50
CA ARG A 250 6.12 2.67 6.16
C ARG A 250 6.17 2.20 4.70
N LEU A 251 6.60 3.06 3.78
CA LEU A 251 6.67 2.74 2.35
C LEU A 251 7.81 1.76 2.06
N TRP A 252 7.53 0.75 1.25
CA TRP A 252 8.53 -0.18 0.72
C TRP A 252 9.55 0.55 -0.16
N ASN A 253 10.82 0.21 -0.03
CA ASN A 253 11.90 0.81 -0.82
C ASN A 253 12.84 -0.26 -1.42
N ASP A 254 13.81 0.16 -2.23
CA ASP A 254 14.73 -0.73 -2.94
C ASP A 254 15.58 -1.59 -1.99
N ALA A 255 15.91 -1.09 -0.79
CA ALA A 255 16.66 -1.87 0.20
C ALA A 255 15.81 -3.02 0.77
N ASP A 256 14.50 -2.85 0.87
CA ASP A 256 13.60 -3.93 1.31
C ASP A 256 13.58 -5.10 0.32
N ASP A 257 13.76 -4.83 -0.99
CA ASP A 257 13.89 -5.89 -2.00
C ASP A 257 15.10 -6.79 -1.70
N ASP A 258 16.23 -6.18 -1.38
CA ASP A 258 17.48 -6.91 -1.12
C ASP A 258 17.44 -7.61 0.24
N TYR A 259 16.81 -7.02 1.27
CA TYR A 259 16.57 -7.67 2.54
C TYR A 259 15.63 -8.87 2.42
N LEU A 260 14.51 -8.72 1.70
CA LEU A 260 13.60 -9.82 1.44
C LEU A 260 14.30 -10.95 0.67
N LEU A 261 15.10 -10.61 -0.35
CA LEU A 261 15.85 -11.61 -1.11
C LEU A 261 16.84 -12.36 -0.20
N SER A 262 17.55 -11.66 0.67
CA SER A 262 18.48 -12.24 1.64
C SER A 262 17.76 -13.15 2.63
N TYR A 263 16.60 -12.72 3.13
CA TYR A 263 15.75 -13.52 4.02
C TYR A 263 15.32 -14.83 3.35
N LEU A 264 14.83 -14.76 2.11
CA LEU A 264 14.40 -15.93 1.34
C LEU A 264 15.56 -16.90 1.07
N HIS A 265 16.76 -16.37 0.77
CA HIS A 265 17.95 -17.19 0.55
C HIS A 265 18.45 -17.88 1.82
N LYS A 266 18.35 -17.22 2.97
CA LYS A 266 18.77 -17.77 4.26
C LYS A 266 17.83 -18.90 4.71
N ASN A 267 16.52 -18.71 4.60
CA ASN A 267 15.54 -19.56 5.27
C ASN A 267 14.88 -20.60 4.35
N TYR A 268 14.88 -20.38 3.03
CA TYR A 268 14.20 -21.26 2.06
C TYR A 268 15.11 -21.73 0.94
N ALA A 269 15.35 -20.87 -0.05
CA ALA A 269 16.08 -21.21 -1.26
C ALA A 269 16.63 -19.98 -1.97
N LYS A 270 17.56 -20.18 -2.88
CA LYS A 270 18.06 -19.14 -3.80
C LYS A 270 16.98 -18.74 -4.83
N ILE A 271 15.89 -18.14 -4.35
CA ILE A 271 14.83 -17.61 -5.21
C ILE A 271 15.41 -16.49 -6.10
N SER A 272 15.08 -16.50 -7.39
CA SER A 272 15.51 -15.43 -8.30
C SER A 272 14.83 -14.10 -7.94
N LYS A 273 15.56 -12.97 -8.06
CA LYS A 273 14.99 -11.62 -7.79
C LYS A 273 13.73 -11.36 -8.64
N GLN A 274 13.69 -11.86 -9.88
CA GLN A 274 12.50 -11.71 -10.74
C GLN A 274 11.28 -12.45 -10.19
N HIS A 275 11.43 -13.69 -9.73
CA HIS A 275 10.33 -14.45 -9.12
C HIS A 275 9.88 -13.80 -7.81
N MET A 276 10.83 -13.36 -6.98
CA MET A 276 10.53 -12.65 -5.73
C MET A 276 9.72 -11.38 -5.98
N LEU A 277 10.13 -10.49 -6.90
CA LEU A 277 9.42 -9.24 -7.21
C LEU A 277 8.01 -9.50 -7.76
N SER A 278 7.86 -10.50 -8.62
CA SER A 278 6.54 -10.88 -9.15
C SER A 278 5.64 -11.43 -8.05
N ALA A 279 6.17 -12.26 -7.17
CA ALA A 279 5.45 -12.82 -6.03
C ALA A 279 5.13 -11.76 -4.97
N LEU A 280 6.06 -10.84 -4.71
CA LEU A 280 5.87 -9.70 -3.80
C LEU A 280 4.67 -8.84 -4.25
N THR A 281 4.63 -8.47 -5.53
CA THR A 281 3.55 -7.66 -6.09
C THR A 281 2.19 -8.35 -5.96
N THR A 282 2.10 -9.66 -6.24
CA THR A 282 0.85 -10.41 -6.16
C THR A 282 0.43 -10.66 -4.71
N SER A 283 1.35 -11.10 -3.86
CA SER A 283 1.09 -11.38 -2.44
C SER A 283 0.70 -10.13 -1.67
N ALA A 284 1.38 -8.99 -1.90
CA ALA A 284 1.02 -7.72 -1.27
C ALA A 284 -0.39 -7.25 -1.68
N ARG A 285 -0.76 -7.41 -2.96
CA ARG A 285 -2.11 -7.07 -3.46
C ARG A 285 -3.20 -7.96 -2.90
N ASP A 286 -2.93 -9.23 -2.65
CA ASP A 286 -3.87 -10.15 -1.97
C ASP A 286 -4.17 -9.68 -0.53
N LYS A 287 -3.20 -9.01 0.11
CA LYS A 287 -3.31 -8.37 1.43
C LYS A 287 -3.60 -6.86 1.30
N GLY A 288 -4.25 -6.46 0.18
CA GLY A 288 -4.56 -5.05 -0.08
C GLY A 288 -5.61 -4.49 0.87
N PHE A 289 -5.35 -3.32 1.42
CA PHE A 289 -6.25 -2.60 2.30
C PHE A 289 -6.38 -1.13 1.89
N HIS A 290 -7.42 -0.46 2.36
CA HIS A 290 -7.64 0.95 2.11
C HIS A 290 -7.71 1.71 3.45
N PRO A 291 -6.68 2.50 3.80
CA PRO A 291 -6.56 3.06 5.15
C PRO A 291 -7.73 3.95 5.54
N ILE A 292 -8.26 4.75 4.60
CA ILE A 292 -9.43 5.61 4.88
C ILE A 292 -10.68 4.78 5.13
N ARG A 293 -10.90 3.70 4.36
CA ARG A 293 -12.06 2.81 4.56
C ARG A 293 -11.99 2.11 5.91
N GLU A 294 -10.82 1.65 6.29
CA GLU A 294 -10.59 1.08 7.63
C GLU A 294 -10.85 2.12 8.71
N TYR A 295 -10.28 3.32 8.58
CA TYR A 295 -10.53 4.42 9.50
C TYR A 295 -12.03 4.71 9.65
N LEU A 296 -12.75 4.88 8.54
CA LEU A 296 -14.20 5.11 8.54
C LEU A 296 -14.99 3.96 9.19
N ASN A 297 -14.49 2.72 9.12
CA ASN A 297 -15.13 1.57 9.77
C ASN A 297 -14.85 1.50 11.27
N THR A 298 -13.74 2.09 11.74
CA THR A 298 -13.38 2.13 13.17
C THR A 298 -13.91 3.37 13.89
N LEU A 299 -14.65 4.25 13.20
CA LEU A 299 -15.27 5.41 13.82
C LEU A 299 -16.29 4.99 14.89
N PRO A 300 -16.41 5.75 15.98
CA PRO A 300 -17.47 5.53 16.95
C PRO A 300 -18.84 5.77 16.31
N ILE A 301 -19.89 5.33 16.98
CA ILE A 301 -21.25 5.74 16.62
C ILE A 301 -21.36 7.25 16.91
N TRP A 302 -21.98 7.99 15.97
CA TRP A 302 -22.26 9.40 16.20
C TRP A 302 -23.12 9.60 17.46
N ASP A 303 -22.68 10.46 18.33
CA ASP A 303 -23.31 10.74 19.62
C ASP A 303 -24.59 11.61 19.53
N GLY A 304 -25.00 12.00 18.31
CA GLY A 304 -26.16 12.82 18.04
C GLY A 304 -25.92 14.33 18.23
N VAL A 305 -24.71 14.75 18.62
CA VAL A 305 -24.36 16.17 18.74
C VAL A 305 -23.91 16.71 17.38
N PRO A 306 -24.61 17.72 16.82
CA PRO A 306 -24.25 18.30 15.53
C PRO A 306 -22.92 19.07 15.62
N ARG A 307 -21.93 18.68 14.83
CA ARG A 307 -20.63 19.33 14.70
C ARG A 307 -20.30 19.68 13.24
N VAL A 308 -20.84 18.95 12.31
CA VAL A 308 -20.59 19.17 10.86
C VAL A 308 -21.24 20.46 10.42
N ASP A 309 -22.51 20.66 10.73
CA ASP A 309 -23.25 21.86 10.33
C ASP A 309 -22.70 23.15 10.94
N THR A 310 -22.14 23.06 12.14
CA THR A 310 -21.58 24.20 12.85
C THR A 310 -20.07 24.33 12.70
N LEU A 311 -19.43 23.48 11.89
CA LEU A 311 -17.98 23.39 11.79
C LEU A 311 -17.31 24.75 11.53
N PHE A 312 -17.74 25.47 10.51
CA PHE A 312 -17.15 26.76 10.17
C PHE A 312 -17.64 27.89 11.07
N ILE A 313 -18.84 27.75 11.62
CA ILE A 313 -19.43 28.69 12.57
C ILE A 313 -18.67 28.65 13.91
N ASP A 314 -18.54 27.46 14.47
CA ASP A 314 -17.94 27.25 15.80
C ASP A 314 -16.44 27.60 15.82
N TYR A 315 -15.69 27.20 14.78
CA TYR A 315 -14.24 27.36 14.75
C TYR A 315 -13.76 28.68 14.17
N PHE A 316 -14.49 29.23 13.19
CA PHE A 316 -14.06 30.45 12.51
C PHE A 316 -14.93 31.66 12.79
N GLY A 317 -16.17 31.47 13.22
CA GLY A 317 -17.15 32.55 13.38
C GLY A 317 -17.78 32.95 12.02
N GLU A 318 -17.89 32.01 11.08
CA GLU A 318 -18.73 32.21 9.90
C GLU A 318 -20.18 32.47 10.33
N GLU A 319 -20.91 33.22 9.54
CA GLU A 319 -22.33 33.47 9.75
C GLU A 319 -23.14 32.17 9.71
N ASP A 320 -24.07 32.01 10.68
CA ASP A 320 -24.96 30.84 10.73
C ASP A 320 -26.00 30.91 9.61
N THR A 321 -25.62 30.42 8.45
CA THR A 321 -26.48 30.38 7.25
C THR A 321 -26.69 28.95 6.77
N PRO A 322 -27.81 28.67 6.06
CA PRO A 322 -28.01 27.38 5.40
C PRO A 322 -26.88 27.02 4.42
N TYR A 323 -26.24 28.02 3.83
CA TYR A 323 -25.11 27.85 2.91
C TYR A 323 -23.88 27.29 3.65
N ALA A 324 -23.47 27.91 4.75
CA ALA A 324 -22.29 27.47 5.52
C ALA A 324 -22.46 26.01 6.01
N LYS A 325 -23.65 25.69 6.53
CA LYS A 325 -24.01 24.31 6.95
C LYS A 325 -23.94 23.32 5.79
N ALA A 326 -24.55 23.66 4.65
CA ALA A 326 -24.54 22.79 3.48
C ALA A 326 -23.13 22.58 2.92
N VAL A 327 -22.29 23.62 2.87
CA VAL A 327 -20.91 23.50 2.38
C VAL A 327 -20.11 22.54 3.27
N ALA A 328 -20.22 22.65 4.61
CA ALA A 328 -19.56 21.76 5.55
C ALA A 328 -19.99 20.29 5.35
N ARG A 329 -21.29 20.02 5.28
CA ARG A 329 -21.79 18.66 4.99
C ARG A 329 -21.26 18.10 3.68
N LYS A 330 -21.37 18.87 2.60
CA LYS A 330 -21.05 18.38 1.27
C LYS A 330 -19.59 18.09 1.06
N ILE A 331 -18.69 18.90 1.60
CA ILE A 331 -17.25 18.66 1.46
C ILE A 331 -16.82 17.40 2.22
N LEU A 332 -17.36 17.19 3.44
CA LEU A 332 -17.03 16.01 4.23
C LEU A 332 -17.69 14.74 3.67
N CYS A 333 -18.94 14.81 3.22
CA CYS A 333 -19.58 13.70 2.50
C CYS A 333 -18.86 13.36 1.20
N ALA A 334 -18.36 14.38 0.47
CA ALA A 334 -17.57 14.17 -0.74
C ALA A 334 -16.24 13.48 -0.47
N ALA A 335 -15.57 13.83 0.65
CA ALA A 335 -14.35 13.15 1.09
C ALA A 335 -14.61 11.66 1.35
N ILE A 336 -15.69 11.34 2.07
CA ILE A 336 -16.11 9.95 2.31
C ILE A 336 -16.42 9.25 0.99
N LYS A 337 -17.22 9.87 0.13
CA LYS A 337 -17.60 9.25 -1.15
C LYS A 337 -16.39 8.97 -2.03
N ARG A 338 -15.43 9.87 -2.12
CA ARG A 338 -14.21 9.68 -2.91
C ARG A 338 -13.31 8.56 -2.37
N ALA A 339 -13.32 8.30 -1.07
CA ALA A 339 -12.63 7.15 -0.50
C ALA A 339 -13.35 5.82 -0.78
N LEU A 340 -14.69 5.83 -0.79
CA LEU A 340 -15.50 4.63 -1.05
C LEU A 340 -15.68 4.35 -2.54
N GLU A 341 -15.84 5.40 -3.35
CA GLU A 341 -16.03 5.37 -4.80
C GLU A 341 -14.97 6.25 -5.48
N PRO A 342 -13.71 5.77 -5.60
CA PRO A 342 -12.63 6.52 -6.24
C PRO A 342 -13.01 6.99 -7.64
N GLY A 343 -12.71 8.25 -7.96
CA GLY A 343 -13.05 8.86 -9.24
C GLY A 343 -14.47 9.41 -9.33
N CYS A 344 -15.28 9.33 -8.28
CA CYS A 344 -16.61 9.96 -8.29
C CYS A 344 -16.51 11.47 -8.53
N LYS A 345 -17.52 12.03 -9.22
CA LYS A 345 -17.53 13.44 -9.61
C LYS A 345 -17.72 14.34 -8.40
N PHE A 346 -16.73 15.16 -8.12
CA PHE A 346 -16.78 16.29 -7.19
C PHE A 346 -15.72 17.30 -7.59
N ASP A 347 -16.12 18.39 -8.22
CA ASP A 347 -15.26 19.41 -8.83
C ASP A 347 -15.28 20.74 -8.07
N THR A 348 -15.62 20.70 -6.79
CA THR A 348 -15.75 21.87 -5.92
C THR A 348 -14.63 21.89 -4.85
N MET A 349 -14.21 23.07 -4.48
CA MET A 349 -13.22 23.35 -3.46
C MET A 349 -13.78 24.38 -2.47
N VAL A 350 -13.63 24.13 -1.17
CA VAL A 350 -13.97 25.10 -0.13
C VAL A 350 -12.81 26.09 0.03
N VAL A 351 -13.11 27.38 0.02
CA VAL A 351 -12.11 28.45 0.18
C VAL A 351 -12.34 29.18 1.50
N LEU A 352 -11.43 28.98 2.46
CA LEU A 352 -11.45 29.64 3.75
C LEU A 352 -10.74 30.99 3.66
N LYS A 353 -11.53 32.08 3.73
CA LYS A 353 -11.04 33.47 3.64
C LYS A 353 -11.01 34.13 5.00
N GLY A 354 -9.90 34.70 5.40
CA GLY A 354 -9.81 35.45 6.66
C GLY A 354 -8.36 35.75 7.07
N PRO A 355 -8.17 36.52 8.15
CA PRO A 355 -6.86 36.92 8.63
C PRO A 355 -5.92 35.72 8.89
N GLN A 356 -4.63 35.98 8.89
CA GLN A 356 -3.63 35.01 9.31
C GLN A 356 -3.80 34.66 10.79
N GLY A 357 -3.50 33.42 11.16
CA GLY A 357 -3.55 32.97 12.56
C GLY A 357 -4.95 32.58 13.06
N THR A 358 -5.99 32.54 12.21
CA THR A 358 -7.35 32.12 12.60
C THR A 358 -7.53 30.60 12.67
N GLY A 359 -6.49 29.80 12.42
CA GLY A 359 -6.54 28.34 12.53
C GLY A 359 -7.10 27.61 11.30
N LYS A 360 -7.15 28.24 10.11
CA LYS A 360 -7.68 27.65 8.87
C LYS A 360 -6.97 26.34 8.51
N SER A 361 -5.66 26.41 8.30
CA SER A 361 -4.85 25.21 7.96
C SER A 361 -4.81 24.18 9.09
N THR A 362 -4.88 24.63 10.35
CA THR A 362 -4.94 23.73 11.51
C THR A 362 -6.21 22.88 11.49
N LEU A 363 -7.37 23.47 11.18
CA LEU A 363 -8.63 22.72 11.06
C LEU A 363 -8.54 21.68 9.95
N ILE A 364 -8.06 22.09 8.76
CA ILE A 364 -7.96 21.22 7.60
C ILE A 364 -7.01 20.06 7.88
N SER A 365 -5.84 20.35 8.48
CA SER A 365 -4.84 19.33 8.82
C SER A 365 -5.35 18.33 9.86
N LYS A 366 -6.07 18.79 10.89
CA LYS A 366 -6.68 17.90 11.89
C LYS A 366 -7.75 16.99 11.28
N LEU A 367 -8.59 17.51 10.38
CA LEU A 367 -9.57 16.69 9.67
C LEU A 367 -8.91 15.63 8.77
N GLY A 368 -7.79 15.95 8.12
CA GLY A 368 -7.07 15.03 7.23
C GLY A 368 -6.13 14.07 7.97
N GLY A 369 -5.67 14.44 9.17
CA GLY A 369 -4.70 13.67 9.94
C GLY A 369 -3.44 13.34 9.12
N THR A 370 -3.05 12.07 9.09
CA THR A 370 -1.89 11.59 8.32
C THR A 370 -2.09 11.61 6.80
N TRP A 371 -3.31 11.82 6.33
CA TRP A 371 -3.66 11.87 4.90
C TRP A 371 -3.92 13.30 4.40
N TYR A 372 -3.37 14.29 5.10
CA TYR A 372 -3.40 15.70 4.73
C TYR A 372 -2.11 16.11 4.04
N THR A 373 -2.23 17.07 3.10
CA THR A 373 -1.08 17.78 2.53
C THR A 373 -1.42 19.23 2.20
N ASP A 374 -0.47 20.11 2.42
CA ASP A 374 -0.43 21.52 1.94
C ASP A 374 0.70 21.74 0.92
N ASN A 375 1.39 20.68 0.54
CA ASN A 375 2.58 20.72 -0.32
C ASN A 375 2.25 20.70 -1.84
N LEU A 376 1.02 21.05 -2.21
CA LEU A 376 0.64 21.14 -3.62
C LEU A 376 0.84 22.56 -4.13
N THR A 377 1.83 22.76 -4.98
CA THR A 377 2.09 24.06 -5.61
C THR A 377 1.33 24.20 -6.94
N LEU A 378 1.23 25.44 -7.43
CA LEU A 378 0.62 25.71 -8.73
C LEU A 378 1.38 25.09 -9.90
N ALA A 379 2.70 25.07 -9.82
CA ALA A 379 3.54 24.44 -10.83
C ALA A 379 3.19 22.96 -10.98
N ASP A 380 2.95 22.27 -9.85
CA ASP A 380 2.60 20.86 -9.81
C ASP A 380 1.28 20.56 -10.55
N THR A 381 0.32 21.50 -10.56
CA THR A 381 -1.00 21.26 -11.19
C THR A 381 -0.93 21.14 -12.71
N ARG A 382 0.19 21.52 -13.33
CA ARG A 382 0.38 21.56 -14.78
C ARG A 382 0.91 20.26 -15.36
N ASP A 383 1.57 19.44 -14.57
CA ASP A 383 2.19 18.19 -15.00
C ASP A 383 1.79 16.98 -14.14
N LYS A 384 2.51 15.85 -14.28
CA LYS A 384 2.26 14.63 -13.52
C LYS A 384 2.63 14.75 -12.03
N THR A 385 3.49 15.69 -11.67
CA THR A 385 3.99 15.89 -10.29
C THR A 385 2.82 16.16 -9.34
N GLY A 386 1.84 16.95 -9.78
CA GLY A 386 0.63 17.17 -8.98
C GLY A 386 -0.17 15.91 -8.73
N ALA A 387 -0.25 15.02 -9.72
CA ALA A 387 -0.94 13.75 -9.55
C ALA A 387 -0.16 12.79 -8.62
N GLU A 388 1.16 12.75 -8.75
CA GLU A 388 2.05 11.98 -7.87
C GLU A 388 1.95 12.44 -6.41
N LYS A 389 1.88 13.76 -6.16
CA LYS A 389 1.69 14.34 -4.81
C LYS A 389 0.33 14.05 -4.18
N LEU A 390 -0.67 13.65 -4.97
CA LEU A 390 -1.99 13.26 -4.45
C LEU A 390 -2.04 11.78 -4.00
N MET A 391 -1.00 10.99 -4.28
CA MET A 391 -0.96 9.60 -3.85
C MET A 391 -0.87 9.53 -2.33
N GLY A 392 -1.77 8.76 -1.72
CA GLY A 392 -1.83 8.63 -0.26
C GLY A 392 -2.53 9.80 0.46
N ILE A 393 -3.12 10.76 -0.28
CA ILE A 393 -3.72 11.96 0.31
C ILE A 393 -5.25 11.92 0.18
N TRP A 394 -5.92 12.29 1.25
CA TRP A 394 -7.38 12.41 1.35
C TRP A 394 -7.86 13.85 1.35
N ILE A 395 -7.16 14.74 2.08
CA ILE A 395 -7.47 16.16 2.15
C ILE A 395 -6.28 16.97 1.70
N VAL A 396 -6.51 17.81 0.70
CA VAL A 396 -5.49 18.69 0.09
C VAL A 396 -5.82 20.14 0.42
N GLU A 397 -4.86 20.87 0.94
CA GLU A 397 -4.92 22.32 1.05
C GLU A 397 -4.11 23.00 -0.05
N ILE A 398 -4.72 23.93 -0.75
CA ILE A 398 -4.04 24.86 -1.65
C ILE A 398 -3.90 26.19 -0.91
N SER A 399 -2.72 26.45 -0.40
CA SER A 399 -2.41 27.68 0.35
C SER A 399 -2.30 28.89 -0.59
N GLU A 400 -2.64 30.08 -0.08
CA GLU A 400 -2.46 31.37 -0.74
C GLU A 400 -3.10 31.46 -2.14
N LEU A 401 -4.43 31.31 -2.20
CA LEU A 401 -5.16 31.34 -3.46
C LEU A 401 -5.13 32.72 -4.16
N ALA A 402 -4.83 33.81 -3.44
CA ALA A 402 -4.81 35.19 -3.94
C ALA A 402 -3.55 35.53 -4.76
N GLY A 403 -3.66 36.59 -5.57
CA GLY A 403 -2.50 37.15 -6.30
C GLY A 403 -2.09 36.40 -7.57
N ARG A 404 -2.88 35.40 -8.00
CA ARG A 404 -2.56 34.50 -9.11
C ARG A 404 -3.00 35.05 -10.46
N ASN A 405 -2.21 34.76 -11.49
CA ASN A 405 -2.59 35.15 -12.85
C ASN A 405 -3.72 34.25 -13.40
N LYS A 406 -4.36 34.68 -14.48
CA LYS A 406 -5.49 33.96 -15.08
C LYS A 406 -5.16 32.54 -15.53
N ALA A 407 -3.96 32.30 -16.05
CA ALA A 407 -3.52 30.98 -16.51
C ALA A 407 -3.36 29.99 -15.35
N GLU A 408 -2.94 30.49 -14.20
CA GLU A 408 -2.82 29.71 -12.96
C GLU A 408 -4.20 29.30 -12.43
N GLU A 409 -5.15 30.25 -12.45
CA GLU A 409 -6.53 29.97 -12.04
C GLU A 409 -7.20 28.93 -12.95
N GLU A 410 -6.99 29.03 -14.27
CA GLU A 410 -7.47 28.03 -15.24
C GLU A 410 -6.83 26.65 -15.01
N SER A 411 -5.52 26.62 -14.65
CA SER A 411 -4.82 25.37 -14.31
C SER A 411 -5.43 24.70 -13.08
N ILE A 412 -5.66 25.46 -11.99
CA ILE A 412 -6.31 24.94 -10.78
C ILE A 412 -7.69 24.41 -11.10
N ARG A 413 -8.52 25.17 -11.83
CA ARG A 413 -9.89 24.75 -12.21
C ARG A 413 -9.86 23.45 -13.01
N SER A 414 -8.94 23.33 -13.97
CA SER A 414 -8.75 22.10 -14.72
C SER A 414 -8.31 20.96 -13.80
N PHE A 415 -7.39 21.22 -12.90
CA PHE A 415 -6.84 20.21 -11.99
C PHE A 415 -7.90 19.67 -11.02
N ILE A 416 -8.67 20.53 -10.33
CA ILE A 416 -9.70 20.07 -9.36
C ILE A 416 -10.88 19.35 -10.05
N THR A 417 -11.10 19.59 -11.33
CA THR A 417 -12.21 19.00 -12.11
C THR A 417 -11.94 17.54 -12.49
N ARG A 418 -10.67 17.11 -12.50
CA ARG A 418 -10.32 15.75 -12.89
C ARG A 418 -10.92 14.74 -11.92
N THR A 419 -11.40 13.65 -12.46
CA THR A 419 -11.86 12.48 -11.69
C THR A 419 -10.82 11.37 -11.65
N ASP A 420 -9.86 11.45 -12.57
CA ASP A 420 -8.84 10.43 -12.80
C ASP A 420 -7.55 11.10 -13.30
N ASP A 421 -6.42 10.67 -12.82
CA ASP A 421 -5.11 11.07 -13.28
C ASP A 421 -4.42 9.88 -13.95
N LYS A 422 -3.96 10.06 -15.20
CA LYS A 422 -3.29 9.01 -15.98
C LYS A 422 -1.83 9.35 -16.15
N PHE A 423 -0.98 8.58 -15.51
CA PHE A 423 0.47 8.73 -15.66
C PHE A 423 1.17 7.38 -15.55
N ARG A 424 2.44 7.36 -15.91
CA ARG A 424 3.32 6.23 -15.74
C ARG A 424 4.13 6.43 -14.47
N GLU A 425 3.98 5.53 -13.52
CA GLU A 425 4.80 5.50 -12.30
C GLU A 425 6.30 5.42 -12.65
N ALA A 426 7.14 5.91 -11.76
CA ALA A 426 8.58 5.76 -11.91
C ALA A 426 8.92 4.27 -12.06
N TYR A 427 9.70 3.94 -13.09
CA TYR A 427 10.05 2.56 -13.49
C TYR A 427 8.88 1.68 -13.94
N GLY A 428 7.64 2.17 -13.93
CA GLY A 428 6.48 1.46 -14.47
C GLY A 428 6.56 1.26 -15.99
N ARG A 429 6.09 0.12 -16.49
CA ARG A 429 6.08 -0.17 -17.95
C ARG A 429 4.83 0.36 -18.66
N ARG A 430 3.76 0.66 -17.90
CA ARG A 430 2.44 1.03 -18.44
C ARG A 430 1.93 2.31 -17.82
N VAL A 431 1.13 3.06 -18.58
CA VAL A 431 0.31 4.15 -18.03
C VAL A 431 -0.83 3.52 -17.26
N ILE A 432 -1.01 3.94 -16.01
CA ILE A 432 -2.06 3.47 -15.11
C ILE A 432 -3.01 4.63 -14.82
N SER A 433 -4.28 4.32 -14.64
CA SER A 433 -5.32 5.23 -14.21
C SER A 433 -5.35 5.26 -12.68
N HIS A 434 -5.31 6.47 -12.11
CA HIS A 434 -5.34 6.73 -10.68
C HIS A 434 -6.61 7.53 -10.37
N PRO A 435 -7.75 6.86 -10.09
CA PRO A 435 -8.99 7.54 -9.74
C PRO A 435 -8.81 8.39 -8.50
N ARG A 436 -9.27 9.64 -8.53
CA ARG A 436 -9.09 10.59 -7.42
C ARG A 436 -9.86 10.19 -6.18
N GLN A 437 -9.18 10.26 -5.04
CA GLN A 437 -9.70 9.90 -3.73
C GLN A 437 -9.69 11.08 -2.74
N CYS A 438 -9.19 12.24 -3.16
CA CYS A 438 -9.04 13.42 -2.33
C CYS A 438 -10.09 14.50 -2.61
N VAL A 439 -10.30 15.39 -1.63
CA VAL A 439 -11.03 16.65 -1.76
C VAL A 439 -10.09 17.82 -1.52
N PHE A 440 -10.48 19.00 -2.03
CA PHE A 440 -9.66 20.18 -2.01
C PHE A 440 -10.25 21.26 -1.10
N PHE A 441 -9.42 21.81 -0.25
CA PHE A 441 -9.60 23.06 0.46
C PHE A 441 -8.61 24.09 -0.08
N ALA A 442 -8.93 25.35 0.06
CA ALA A 442 -7.97 26.43 -0.14
C ALA A 442 -8.06 27.43 0.99
N THR A 443 -6.96 28.12 1.24
CA THR A 443 -6.90 29.22 2.21
C THR A 443 -6.43 30.49 1.54
N THR A 444 -6.96 31.63 2.01
CA THR A 444 -6.54 32.96 1.56
C THR A 444 -6.68 33.99 2.65
N ASN A 445 -5.76 34.96 2.64
CA ASN A 445 -5.79 36.14 3.53
C ASN A 445 -6.21 37.41 2.75
N ALA A 446 -6.63 37.28 1.49
CA ALA A 446 -6.99 38.41 0.64
C ALA A 446 -8.16 39.21 1.19
N GLN A 447 -7.99 40.51 1.38
CA GLN A 447 -9.06 41.41 1.76
C GLN A 447 -9.93 41.82 0.55
N ASN A 448 -9.33 41.98 -0.63
CA ASN A 448 -9.93 42.54 -1.83
C ASN A 448 -10.41 41.49 -2.84
N GLY A 449 -10.78 40.29 -2.36
CA GLY A 449 -11.17 39.19 -3.22
C GLY A 449 -9.99 38.32 -3.69
N PHE A 450 -10.29 37.17 -4.24
CA PHE A 450 -9.31 36.17 -4.70
C PHE A 450 -9.66 35.57 -6.08
N LEU A 451 -10.77 35.98 -6.69
CA LEU A 451 -11.24 35.52 -7.99
C LEU A 451 -11.10 36.61 -9.04
N ARG A 452 -10.56 36.28 -10.21
CA ARG A 452 -10.34 37.23 -11.32
C ARG A 452 -11.31 37.10 -12.48
N ASP A 453 -11.87 35.91 -12.68
CA ASP A 453 -12.74 35.65 -13.81
C ASP A 453 -14.16 35.34 -13.30
N ILE A 454 -15.16 35.91 -13.99
CA ILE A 454 -16.57 35.68 -13.65
C ILE A 454 -17.02 34.27 -14.06
N THR A 455 -16.30 33.66 -15.03
CA THR A 455 -16.67 32.36 -15.58
C THR A 455 -15.97 31.21 -14.87
N GLY A 456 -16.73 30.18 -14.49
CA GLY A 456 -16.15 28.96 -13.89
C GLY A 456 -16.02 28.98 -12.36
N ASN A 457 -16.41 30.06 -11.69
CA ASN A 457 -16.30 30.24 -10.24
C ASN A 457 -17.21 29.32 -9.43
N ARG A 458 -18.18 28.63 -10.03
CA ARG A 458 -19.04 27.65 -9.37
C ARG A 458 -18.29 26.55 -8.62
N ARG A 459 -16.99 26.39 -8.90
CA ARG A 459 -16.13 25.40 -8.24
C ARG A 459 -15.59 25.86 -6.89
N TYR A 460 -15.69 27.15 -6.60
CA TYR A 460 -15.19 27.73 -5.36
C TYR A 460 -16.38 28.01 -4.43
N TRP A 461 -16.31 27.44 -3.22
CA TRP A 461 -17.28 27.73 -2.16
C TRP A 461 -16.62 28.61 -1.09
N PRO A 462 -16.79 29.93 -1.16
CA PRO A 462 -16.22 30.85 -0.19
C PRO A 462 -16.87 30.69 1.19
N ILE A 463 -16.03 30.60 2.20
CA ILE A 463 -16.40 30.59 3.63
C ILE A 463 -15.53 31.63 4.32
N ASN A 464 -16.12 32.55 5.06
CA ASN A 464 -15.40 33.53 5.83
C ASN A 464 -14.86 32.90 7.13
N ALA A 465 -13.63 33.25 7.47
CA ALA A 465 -12.95 32.78 8.66
C ALA A 465 -12.40 33.98 9.46
N PRO A 466 -13.28 34.86 10.00
CA PRO A 466 -12.84 36.06 10.71
C PRO A 466 -12.07 35.76 12.01
N GLY A 467 -12.11 34.53 12.51
CA GLY A 467 -11.42 34.12 13.74
C GLY A 467 -12.18 34.40 15.02
N THR A 468 -13.46 34.76 14.91
CA THR A 468 -14.35 35.08 16.04
C THR A 468 -15.07 33.85 16.59
N GLY A 469 -14.81 32.65 16.06
CA GLY A 469 -15.39 31.41 16.54
C GLY A 469 -15.11 31.16 18.03
N HIS A 470 -16.07 30.57 18.70
CA HIS A 470 -15.97 30.29 20.15
C HIS A 470 -15.08 29.07 20.44
N LYS A 471 -14.86 28.18 19.46
CA LYS A 471 -13.87 27.09 19.50
C LYS A 471 -12.61 27.48 18.76
N LYS A 472 -11.49 26.86 19.14
CA LYS A 472 -10.22 27.07 18.46
C LYS A 472 -9.75 25.79 17.79
N SER A 473 -9.29 25.88 16.56
CA SER A 473 -8.88 24.71 15.78
C SER A 473 -7.73 23.92 16.41
N TRP A 474 -6.84 24.60 17.14
CA TRP A 474 -5.73 23.94 17.85
C TRP A 474 -6.17 23.15 19.07
N ASP A 475 -7.32 23.47 19.67
CA ASP A 475 -7.90 22.76 20.83
C ASP A 475 -8.78 21.57 20.42
N MET A 476 -9.06 21.41 19.11
CA MET A 476 -9.82 20.26 18.59
C MET A 476 -9.10 18.96 18.95
N THR A 477 -9.80 18.07 19.63
CA THR A 477 -9.29 16.76 20.04
C THR A 477 -9.46 15.71 18.93
N ASP A 478 -8.74 14.60 19.04
CA ASP A 478 -8.92 13.46 18.11
C ASP A 478 -10.33 12.87 18.20
N ASP A 479 -10.97 12.93 19.38
CA ASP A 479 -12.35 12.49 19.57
C ASP A 479 -13.35 13.41 18.86
N ASP A 480 -13.13 14.73 18.90
CA ASP A 480 -13.93 15.69 18.11
C ASP A 480 -13.83 15.37 16.60
N VAL A 481 -12.62 15.11 16.10
CA VAL A 481 -12.40 14.74 14.69
C VAL A 481 -13.14 13.45 14.35
N ARG A 482 -13.04 12.43 15.21
CA ARG A 482 -13.74 11.15 15.02
C ARG A 482 -15.25 11.32 15.03
N GLN A 483 -15.81 12.15 15.91
CA GLN A 483 -17.25 12.43 15.95
C GLN A 483 -17.71 13.26 14.75
N ILE A 484 -16.92 14.22 14.25
CA ILE A 484 -17.21 14.95 13.01
C ILE A 484 -17.28 13.97 11.83
N TRP A 485 -16.33 13.03 11.72
CA TRP A 485 -16.36 12.03 10.65
C TRP A 485 -17.48 11.00 10.83
N ALA A 486 -17.86 10.66 12.06
CA ALA A 486 -19.00 9.79 12.35
C ALA A 486 -20.32 10.46 11.93
N GLU A 487 -20.50 11.76 12.23
CA GLU A 487 -21.64 12.55 11.77
C GLU A 487 -21.68 12.67 10.24
N ALA A 488 -20.54 12.99 9.62
CA ALA A 488 -20.45 13.07 8.16
C ALA A 488 -20.78 11.74 7.49
N LYS A 489 -20.34 10.62 8.08
CA LYS A 489 -20.67 9.26 7.63
C LYS A 489 -22.17 8.98 7.75
N HIS A 490 -22.81 9.43 8.82
CA HIS A 490 -24.27 9.35 9.00
C HIS A 490 -25.01 10.10 7.87
N TYR A 491 -24.64 11.35 7.57
CA TYR A 491 -25.23 12.08 6.45
C TYR A 491 -24.99 11.41 5.10
N PHE A 492 -23.79 10.93 4.86
CA PHE A 492 -23.47 10.19 3.63
C PHE A 492 -24.35 8.94 3.47
N GLN A 493 -24.53 8.16 4.53
CA GLN A 493 -25.37 6.96 4.54
C GLN A 493 -26.86 7.29 4.38
N ALA A 494 -27.30 8.45 4.86
CA ALA A 494 -28.64 8.98 4.64
C ALA A 494 -28.88 9.49 3.20
N GLY A 495 -27.87 9.44 2.33
CA GLY A 495 -27.99 9.85 0.93
C GLY A 495 -27.79 11.35 0.68
N GLU A 496 -27.03 12.05 1.52
CA GLU A 496 -26.73 13.48 1.34
C GLU A 496 -26.17 13.76 -0.06
N SER A 497 -26.78 14.68 -0.78
CA SER A 497 -26.34 15.10 -2.12
C SER A 497 -25.04 15.90 -2.04
N LEU A 498 -24.11 15.67 -2.95
CA LEU A 498 -22.86 16.44 -3.03
C LEU A 498 -23.02 17.81 -3.72
N CYS A 499 -24.17 18.08 -4.33
CA CYS A 499 -24.46 19.35 -4.99
C CYS A 499 -25.25 20.27 -4.06
N LEU A 500 -24.98 21.56 -4.10
CA LEU A 500 -25.84 22.55 -3.46
C LEU A 500 -27.22 22.57 -4.12
N PRO A 501 -28.31 22.68 -3.35
CA PRO A 501 -29.64 22.90 -3.92
C PRO A 501 -29.74 24.27 -4.63
N PRO A 502 -30.71 24.49 -5.56
CA PRO A 502 -30.75 25.68 -6.41
C PRO A 502 -30.70 27.01 -5.66
N ASN A 503 -31.43 27.15 -4.57
CA ASN A 503 -31.45 28.35 -3.72
C ASN A 503 -30.05 28.65 -3.10
N LEU A 504 -29.32 27.64 -2.67
CA LEU A 504 -27.96 27.82 -2.11
C LEU A 504 -26.90 27.98 -3.21
N GLN A 505 -27.19 27.53 -4.45
CA GLN A 505 -26.33 27.84 -5.59
C GLN A 505 -26.37 29.35 -5.93
N GLU A 506 -27.54 29.99 -5.80
CA GLU A 506 -27.68 31.46 -5.99
C GLU A 506 -26.85 32.20 -4.94
N GLU A 507 -26.92 31.80 -3.66
CA GLU A 507 -26.08 32.35 -2.59
C GLU A 507 -24.60 32.14 -2.86
N ALA A 508 -24.18 30.94 -3.28
CA ALA A 508 -22.79 30.66 -3.68
C ALA A 508 -22.34 31.61 -4.78
N CYS A 509 -23.18 31.85 -5.81
CA CYS A 509 -22.88 32.78 -6.90
C CYS A 509 -22.77 34.23 -6.41
N ALA A 510 -23.60 34.64 -5.44
CA ALA A 510 -23.52 35.97 -4.85
C ALA A 510 -22.19 36.15 -4.06
N ARG A 511 -21.84 35.19 -3.22
CA ARG A 511 -20.57 35.18 -2.49
C ARG A 511 -19.35 35.15 -3.44
N GLN A 512 -19.38 34.35 -4.51
CA GLN A 512 -18.34 34.34 -5.54
C GLN A 512 -18.16 35.68 -6.25
N ARG A 513 -19.25 36.43 -6.48
CA ARG A 513 -19.16 37.79 -7.03
C ARG A 513 -18.51 38.77 -6.09
N GLN A 514 -18.76 38.67 -4.78
CA GLN A 514 -18.12 39.49 -3.75
C GLN A 514 -16.61 39.21 -3.69
N GLU A 515 -16.20 37.99 -4.02
CA GLU A 515 -14.79 37.58 -4.03
C GLU A 515 -14.04 37.89 -5.33
N LEU A 516 -14.68 38.59 -6.27
CA LEU A 516 -13.95 39.12 -7.43
C LEU A 516 -12.96 40.19 -6.96
N GLU A 517 -11.70 40.06 -7.39
CA GLU A 517 -10.66 41.07 -7.06
C GLU A 517 -11.14 42.46 -7.39
N THR A 518 -10.94 43.40 -6.46
CA THR A 518 -11.27 44.80 -6.70
C THR A 518 -10.19 45.38 -7.60
N ASP A 519 -10.62 45.89 -8.78
CA ASP A 519 -9.73 46.61 -9.69
C ASP A 519 -9.50 48.00 -9.15
N GLU A 520 -8.22 48.46 -9.16
CA GLU A 520 -7.86 49.83 -8.76
C GLU A 520 -8.65 50.90 -9.54
N LEU A 521 -9.09 50.54 -10.76
CA LEU A 521 -9.91 51.39 -11.59
C LEU A 521 -11.39 51.35 -11.24
N GLU A 522 -11.85 50.48 -10.30
CA GLU A 522 -13.25 50.32 -9.98
C GLU A 522 -13.86 51.61 -9.47
N GLY A 523 -13.21 52.29 -8.53
CA GLY A 523 -13.67 53.60 -8.03
C GLY A 523 -13.82 54.61 -9.13
N VAL A 524 -12.81 54.71 -10.02
CA VAL A 524 -12.81 55.65 -11.15
C VAL A 524 -13.94 55.35 -12.16
N ILE A 525 -14.19 54.06 -12.40
CA ILE A 525 -15.29 53.60 -13.28
C ILE A 525 -16.65 53.93 -12.65
N LEU A 526 -16.81 53.68 -11.35
CA LEU A 526 -18.09 53.96 -10.64
C LEU A 526 -18.39 55.45 -10.60
N ASP A 527 -17.42 56.29 -10.26
CA ASP A 527 -17.57 57.74 -10.29
C ASP A 527 -17.98 58.23 -11.69
N TYR A 528 -17.38 57.69 -12.73
CA TYR A 528 -17.78 57.99 -14.12
C TYR A 528 -19.20 57.53 -14.43
N LEU A 529 -19.59 56.32 -14.00
CA LEU A 529 -20.93 55.77 -14.23
C LEU A 529 -22.05 56.52 -13.50
N ASP A 530 -21.72 57.04 -12.30
CA ASP A 530 -22.65 57.79 -11.46
C ASP A 530 -22.68 59.30 -11.82
N THR A 531 -21.72 59.76 -12.57
CA THR A 531 -21.72 61.15 -13.07
C THR A 531 -22.95 61.39 -13.93
N PRO A 532 -23.83 62.36 -13.59
CA PRO A 532 -24.97 62.73 -14.37
C PRO A 532 -24.58 63.26 -15.75
N ILE A 533 -25.33 62.88 -16.79
CA ILE A 533 -25.08 63.32 -18.18
C ILE A 533 -26.22 64.18 -18.70
N PRO A 534 -25.97 65.15 -19.59
CA PRO A 534 -27.01 65.95 -20.22
C PRO A 534 -27.86 65.09 -21.17
N LEU A 535 -29.09 65.54 -21.44
CA LEU A 535 -30.04 64.82 -22.33
C LEU A 535 -29.48 64.65 -23.76
N GLU A 536 -28.66 65.59 -24.22
CA GLU A 536 -28.02 65.59 -25.54
C GLU A 536 -26.77 64.70 -25.62
N TRP A 537 -26.40 63.93 -24.55
CA TRP A 537 -25.18 63.11 -24.48
C TRP A 537 -24.98 62.22 -25.71
N SER A 538 -26.05 61.64 -26.24
CA SER A 538 -25.97 60.78 -27.41
C SER A 538 -25.58 61.51 -28.70
N GLN A 539 -25.77 62.83 -28.74
CA GLN A 539 -25.48 63.72 -29.91
C GLN A 539 -24.10 64.36 -29.81
N MET A 540 -23.51 64.42 -28.61
CA MET A 540 -22.20 65.01 -28.35
C MET A 540 -21.08 64.14 -28.93
N ASP A 541 -20.11 64.79 -29.63
CA ASP A 541 -18.89 64.10 -30.06
C ASP A 541 -17.92 63.83 -28.89
N LEU A 542 -16.86 63.01 -29.10
CA LEU A 542 -15.92 62.61 -28.04
C LEU A 542 -15.23 63.83 -27.41
N PRO A 543 -14.72 64.84 -28.16
CA PRO A 543 -14.16 66.06 -27.56
C PRO A 543 -15.15 66.80 -26.66
N GLN A 544 -16.40 66.92 -27.05
CA GLN A 544 -17.44 67.57 -26.25
C GLN A 544 -17.73 66.80 -24.95
N ARG A 545 -17.81 65.47 -25.04
CA ARG A 545 -17.97 64.60 -23.87
C ARG A 545 -16.82 64.70 -22.88
N LEU A 546 -15.58 64.67 -23.40
CA LEU A 546 -14.37 64.84 -22.60
C LEU A 546 -14.31 66.22 -21.94
N ASN A 547 -14.65 67.29 -22.65
CA ASN A 547 -14.71 68.63 -22.11
C ASN A 547 -15.75 68.77 -21.00
N PHE A 548 -16.92 68.19 -21.17
CA PHE A 548 -17.96 68.12 -20.13
C PHE A 548 -17.44 67.42 -18.87
N LEU A 549 -16.81 66.26 -19.02
CA LEU A 549 -16.26 65.48 -17.90
C LEU A 549 -15.08 66.15 -17.19
N GLN A 550 -14.33 67.02 -17.88
CA GLN A 550 -13.20 67.78 -17.32
C GLN A 550 -13.63 69.04 -16.57
N ASN A 551 -14.71 69.68 -17.00
CA ASN A 551 -15.17 70.95 -16.42
C ASN A 551 -15.95 70.80 -15.11
N GLU A 552 -16.12 69.61 -14.59
CA GLU A 552 -16.71 69.35 -13.26
C GLU A 552 -15.87 69.94 -12.10
N ASN A 553 -14.59 70.22 -12.32
CA ASN A 553 -13.68 70.76 -11.30
C ASN A 553 -13.48 72.29 -11.37
N SER A 554 -14.25 72.99 -12.21
CA SER A 554 -14.03 74.42 -12.42
C SER A 554 -15.31 75.25 -12.09
N GLY A 555 -15.47 75.55 -10.77
CA GLY A 555 -16.23 76.71 -10.30
C GLY A 555 -17.68 76.50 -9.88
N PRO A 556 -18.14 77.23 -8.82
CA PRO A 556 -19.53 77.19 -8.35
C PRO A 556 -20.42 78.02 -9.26
N GLY A 557 -21.39 77.43 -9.94
CA GLY A 557 -22.40 78.23 -10.61
C GLY A 557 -23.10 77.70 -11.89
N ILE A 558 -22.76 76.54 -12.40
CA ILE A 558 -23.52 75.97 -13.52
C ILE A 558 -24.56 74.95 -13.00
N GLN A 559 -25.84 75.41 -12.92
CA GLN A 559 -26.95 74.50 -12.62
C GLN A 559 -27.06 73.49 -13.73
N ARG A 560 -26.89 72.19 -13.41
CA ARG A 560 -27.11 71.06 -14.28
C ARG A 560 -28.64 70.83 -14.41
N THR A 561 -29.27 71.52 -15.32
CA THR A 561 -30.66 71.26 -15.68
C THR A 561 -30.72 70.05 -16.60
N GLY A 562 -31.40 68.96 -16.16
CA GLY A 562 -31.68 67.80 -16.99
C GLY A 562 -30.62 66.71 -16.97
N ALA A 563 -29.95 66.51 -15.87
CA ALA A 563 -28.94 65.45 -15.77
C ALA A 563 -29.61 64.07 -15.54
N GLU A 564 -29.39 63.14 -16.45
CA GLU A 564 -29.80 61.76 -16.33
C GLU A 564 -28.61 60.88 -15.88
N ARG A 565 -28.95 59.80 -15.15
CA ARG A 565 -27.94 58.76 -14.87
C ARG A 565 -27.78 57.83 -16.06
N ARG A 566 -26.58 57.40 -16.37
CA ARG A 566 -26.34 56.40 -17.41
C ARG A 566 -27.09 55.12 -17.11
N THR A 567 -27.98 54.71 -18.01
CA THR A 567 -28.72 53.44 -17.95
C THR A 567 -28.08 52.35 -18.79
N GLU A 568 -27.26 52.74 -19.76
CA GLU A 568 -26.55 51.85 -20.65
C GLU A 568 -25.13 52.37 -20.91
N ILE A 569 -24.18 51.43 -21.08
CA ILE A 569 -22.78 51.76 -21.35
C ILE A 569 -22.09 50.63 -22.11
N SER A 570 -21.08 50.92 -22.89
CA SER A 570 -20.15 49.92 -23.47
C SER A 570 -18.74 50.06 -22.89
N PRO A 571 -17.97 48.95 -22.80
CA PRO A 571 -16.62 49.00 -22.27
C PRO A 571 -15.69 49.96 -22.99
N ILE A 572 -15.87 50.16 -24.29
CA ILE A 572 -15.05 51.11 -25.08
C ILE A 572 -15.37 52.57 -24.76
N GLU A 573 -16.62 52.90 -24.38
CA GLU A 573 -16.96 54.24 -23.90
C GLU A 573 -16.23 54.55 -22.61
N ILE A 574 -16.16 53.62 -21.66
CA ILE A 574 -15.37 53.78 -20.43
C ILE A 574 -13.89 53.95 -20.75
N TRP A 575 -13.37 53.18 -21.69
CA TRP A 575 -11.96 53.29 -22.12
C TRP A 575 -11.64 54.70 -22.66
N CYS A 576 -12.49 55.20 -23.54
CA CYS A 576 -12.22 56.48 -24.22
C CYS A 576 -12.63 57.67 -23.37
N GLU A 577 -13.75 57.61 -22.67
CA GLU A 577 -14.35 58.75 -21.95
C GLU A 577 -13.85 58.86 -20.50
N CYS A 578 -13.83 57.74 -19.76
CA CYS A 578 -13.41 57.69 -18.37
C CYS A 578 -11.85 57.73 -18.28
N PHE A 579 -11.17 56.82 -18.97
CA PHE A 579 -9.71 56.71 -18.91
C PHE A 579 -8.98 57.68 -19.90
N LYS A 580 -9.74 58.38 -20.74
CA LYS A 580 -9.19 59.36 -21.73
C LYS A 580 -8.16 58.74 -22.66
N LYS A 581 -8.29 57.46 -23.00
CA LYS A 581 -7.36 56.71 -23.84
C LYS A 581 -7.87 56.62 -25.30
N ASN A 582 -6.90 56.43 -26.23
CA ASN A 582 -7.26 56.36 -27.65
C ASN A 582 -8.01 55.06 -27.94
N LYS A 583 -9.04 55.14 -28.79
CA LYS A 583 -9.80 53.98 -29.28
C LYS A 583 -8.93 52.95 -29.99
N ALA A 584 -7.84 53.38 -30.66
CA ALA A 584 -6.93 52.48 -31.37
C ALA A 584 -6.17 51.56 -30.43
N ASP A 585 -5.94 51.98 -29.17
CA ASP A 585 -5.20 51.24 -28.15
C ASP A 585 -6.09 50.27 -27.35
N TYR A 586 -7.42 50.28 -27.62
CA TYR A 586 -8.36 49.44 -26.91
C TYR A 586 -8.23 47.96 -27.27
N ASN A 587 -7.86 47.12 -26.32
CA ASN A 587 -7.87 45.70 -26.47
C ASN A 587 -9.06 45.08 -25.74
N GLY A 588 -10.06 44.62 -26.52
CA GLY A 588 -11.30 44.03 -25.96
C GLY A 588 -11.05 42.74 -25.16
N LYS A 589 -9.89 42.05 -25.37
CA LYS A 589 -9.58 40.80 -24.62
C LYS A 589 -8.93 41.07 -23.27
N THR A 590 -8.23 42.17 -23.11
CA THR A 590 -7.56 42.57 -21.83
C THR A 590 -8.36 43.70 -21.16
N ASP A 591 -8.35 44.89 -21.74
CA ASP A 591 -8.96 46.08 -21.15
C ASP A 591 -10.49 45.96 -21.08
N GLY A 592 -11.10 45.45 -22.16
CA GLY A 592 -12.54 45.25 -22.21
C GLY A 592 -13.03 44.25 -21.15
N ARG A 593 -12.28 43.18 -20.89
CA ARG A 593 -12.64 42.22 -19.82
C ARG A 593 -12.53 42.83 -18.44
N ARG A 594 -11.50 43.62 -18.18
CA ARG A 594 -11.28 44.30 -16.90
C ARG A 594 -12.48 45.22 -16.59
N ILE A 595 -12.86 46.04 -17.55
CA ILE A 595 -14.03 46.93 -17.42
C ILE A 595 -15.32 46.13 -17.25
N ILE A 596 -15.55 45.07 -18.03
CA ILE A 596 -16.72 44.19 -17.90
C ILE A 596 -16.81 43.56 -16.52
N THR A 597 -15.70 43.19 -15.93
CA THR A 597 -15.67 42.63 -14.56
C THR A 597 -16.20 43.62 -13.55
N VAL A 598 -15.74 44.89 -13.63
CA VAL A 598 -16.23 45.98 -12.76
C VAL A 598 -17.74 46.20 -12.96
N LEU A 599 -18.21 46.26 -14.22
CA LEU A 599 -19.64 46.46 -14.54
C LEU A 599 -20.50 45.35 -13.92
N LEU A 600 -20.14 44.07 -14.14
CA LEU A 600 -20.91 42.92 -13.64
C LEU A 600 -20.87 42.80 -12.11
N LYS A 601 -19.77 43.17 -11.47
CA LYS A 601 -19.64 43.24 -10.02
C LYS A 601 -20.61 44.25 -9.42
N ASN A 602 -20.80 45.38 -10.12
CA ASN A 602 -21.64 46.50 -9.69
C ASN A 602 -23.05 46.46 -10.31
N HIS A 603 -23.63 45.26 -10.46
CA HIS A 603 -25.03 45.02 -10.86
C HIS A 603 -25.44 45.48 -12.29
N TRP A 604 -24.46 45.72 -13.16
CA TRP A 604 -24.78 45.93 -14.56
C TRP A 604 -24.94 44.59 -15.29
N THR A 605 -25.99 44.47 -16.09
CA THR A 605 -26.31 43.26 -16.86
C THR A 605 -25.94 43.39 -18.33
N ARG A 606 -25.53 42.28 -18.95
CA ARG A 606 -25.16 42.27 -20.37
C ARG A 606 -26.40 42.41 -21.26
N GLY A 607 -26.44 43.48 -22.02
CA GLY A 607 -27.46 43.73 -23.05
C GLY A 607 -27.12 43.13 -24.41
N LYS A 608 -28.00 43.38 -25.39
CA LYS A 608 -27.75 42.97 -26.78
C LYS A 608 -26.69 43.84 -27.43
N LYS A 609 -25.95 43.28 -28.39
CA LYS A 609 -25.00 44.02 -29.21
C LYS A 609 -25.75 45.07 -30.04
N ARG A 610 -25.33 46.34 -29.98
CA ARG A 610 -25.90 47.43 -30.78
C ARG A 610 -24.82 48.38 -31.29
N ARG A 611 -25.17 49.25 -32.25
CA ARG A 611 -24.27 50.28 -32.74
C ARG A 611 -24.27 51.46 -31.76
N VAL A 612 -23.10 51.72 -31.17
CA VAL A 612 -22.87 52.86 -30.29
C VAL A 612 -22.30 54.00 -31.12
N PRO A 613 -22.83 55.28 -31.01
CA PRO A 613 -22.26 56.41 -31.72
C PRO A 613 -20.74 56.50 -31.53
N PHE A 614 -19.99 56.85 -32.57
CA PHE A 614 -18.51 56.98 -32.62
C PHE A 614 -17.72 55.68 -32.42
N TYR A 615 -18.28 54.65 -31.73
CA TYR A 615 -17.58 53.43 -31.36
C TYR A 615 -17.94 52.24 -32.23
N GLY A 616 -19.06 52.30 -32.98
CA GLY A 616 -19.50 51.21 -33.85
C GLY A 616 -20.29 50.09 -33.12
N PRO A 617 -20.34 48.88 -33.66
CA PRO A 617 -21.08 47.78 -33.04
C PRO A 617 -20.40 47.28 -31.76
N GLN A 618 -21.03 47.48 -30.60
CA GLN A 618 -20.47 47.14 -29.27
C GLN A 618 -21.45 46.28 -28.45
N ASN A 619 -20.89 45.48 -27.53
CA ASN A 619 -21.68 44.88 -26.47
C ASN A 619 -22.04 45.96 -25.44
N VAL A 620 -23.27 46.10 -25.11
CA VAL A 620 -23.76 47.11 -24.18
C VAL A 620 -24.16 46.48 -22.88
N PHE A 621 -23.95 47.18 -21.79
CA PHE A 621 -24.34 46.78 -20.43
C PHE A 621 -25.44 47.74 -19.94
N LYS A 622 -26.41 47.18 -19.22
CA LYS A 622 -27.55 47.91 -18.68
C LYS A 622 -27.47 47.93 -17.15
N ARG A 623 -27.79 49.07 -16.58
CA ARG A 623 -27.93 49.21 -15.12
C ARG A 623 -29.20 48.50 -14.71
N ASN A 624 -29.14 47.62 -13.72
CA ASN A 624 -30.32 47.11 -13.04
C ASN A 624 -30.83 48.23 -12.12
N VAL A 625 -32.01 48.74 -12.41
CA VAL A 625 -32.70 49.77 -11.61
C VAL A 625 -33.35 49.09 -10.40
#